data_bc3b93811b2a293f0ceee072ce78e4a6
#
_entry.id   bc3b93811b2a293f0ceee072ce78e4a6
#
_cell.length_a   1.000
_cell.length_b   1.000
_cell.length_c   1.000
_cell.angle_alpha   90.00
_cell.angle_beta   90.00
_cell.angle_gamma   90.00
#
_symmetry.space_group_name_H-M   'P 1'
#
loop_
_entity.id
_entity.type
_entity.pdbx_description
1 polymer ?
#
loop_
_entity_poly.entity_id
_entity_poly.type
_entity_poly.pdbx_seq_one_letter_code
_entity_poly.pdbx_strand_id
1 'polypeptide(L)'
;VGVMIQRPPTIRGLSLRHMIEICGATPQETEQMARWMGLADFLDRSVNEGFSGGELKRSELLQLMAQKPDLLLLDEPESGVDVENIALVGRAANYILHNEPCGGTGCDKPCCAHNLDCDTYNPLSSQRSGLIITHVGHILKYVPASHAHILYQGTLSCTSGDPLDVLSCISKTGYEKCVNGGCRRGMK
;
A
#
# COMPACT_ATOMS: atom_id res chain seq x y z
N VAL A 1 -5.28 -3.12 -13.60
CA VAL A 1 -4.63 -3.84 -12.48
C VAL A 1 -3.29 -3.21 -12.21
N GLY A 2 -3.03 -2.84 -10.96
CA GLY A 2 -1.73 -2.38 -10.49
C GLY A 2 -1.07 -3.45 -9.63
N VAL A 3 0.20 -3.69 -9.84
CA VAL A 3 0.95 -4.73 -9.10
C VAL A 3 2.22 -4.12 -8.53
N MET A 4 2.42 -4.28 -7.23
CA MET A 4 3.66 -4.00 -6.55
C MET A 4 4.33 -5.34 -6.21
N ILE A 5 5.51 -5.56 -6.73
CA ILE A 5 6.25 -6.80 -6.51
C ILE A 5 7.26 -6.66 -5.38
N GLN A 6 7.67 -7.77 -4.79
CA GLN A 6 8.61 -7.76 -3.67
C GLN A 6 9.96 -7.11 -4.04
N ARG A 7 10.46 -7.37 -5.26
CA ARG A 7 11.73 -6.83 -5.77
C ARG A 7 11.52 -6.21 -7.14
N PRO A 8 11.29 -4.89 -7.21
CA PRO A 8 11.08 -4.20 -8.47
C PRO A 8 12.37 -4.12 -9.30
N PRO A 9 12.27 -4.18 -10.63
CA PRO A 9 13.43 -4.06 -11.51
C PRO A 9 14.00 -2.64 -11.50
N THR A 10 15.29 -2.54 -11.78
CA THR A 10 15.94 -1.27 -12.12
C THR A 10 15.83 -1.04 -13.62
N ILE A 11 15.40 0.16 -14.03
CA ILE A 11 15.29 0.54 -15.44
C ILE A 11 16.24 1.69 -15.72
N ARG A 12 17.40 1.37 -16.30
CA ARG A 12 18.42 2.36 -16.65
C ARG A 12 18.00 3.18 -17.87
N GLY A 13 18.32 4.47 -17.84
CA GLY A 13 18.04 5.37 -18.95
C GLY A 13 16.60 5.88 -19.01
N LEU A 14 15.71 5.44 -18.12
CA LEU A 14 14.38 5.98 -17.94
C LEU A 14 14.30 6.65 -16.58
N SER A 15 14.03 7.95 -16.53
CA SER A 15 13.90 8.67 -15.26
C SER A 15 12.60 8.30 -14.55
N LEU A 16 12.59 8.39 -13.21
CA LEU A 16 11.38 8.17 -12.41
C LEU A 16 10.26 9.13 -12.82
N ARG A 17 10.58 10.39 -13.10
CA ARG A 17 9.65 11.39 -13.63
C ARG A 17 8.93 10.87 -14.88
N HIS A 18 9.70 10.45 -15.86
CA HIS A 18 9.15 9.97 -17.13
C HIS A 18 8.28 8.73 -16.96
N MET A 19 8.69 7.82 -16.07
CA MET A 19 7.90 6.63 -15.75
C MET A 19 6.54 7.01 -15.14
N ILE A 20 6.49 7.95 -14.21
CA ILE A 20 5.25 8.38 -13.55
C ILE A 20 4.32 9.07 -14.58
N GLU A 21 4.87 9.88 -15.47
CA GLU A 21 4.12 10.54 -16.53
C GLU A 21 3.57 9.53 -17.55
N ILE A 22 4.35 8.50 -17.92
CA ILE A 22 3.88 7.37 -18.76
C ILE A 22 2.74 6.61 -18.06
N CYS A 23 2.76 6.49 -16.73
CA CYS A 23 1.68 5.89 -15.95
C CYS A 23 0.40 6.75 -15.92
N GLY A 24 0.42 7.99 -16.41
CA GLY A 24 -0.76 8.82 -16.61
C GLY A 24 -0.83 10.08 -15.76
N ALA A 25 0.20 10.41 -14.98
CA ALA A 25 0.25 11.65 -14.21
C ALA A 25 0.66 12.84 -15.09
N THR A 26 0.10 14.00 -14.83
CA THR A 26 0.60 15.26 -15.36
C THR A 26 1.94 15.64 -14.68
N PRO A 27 2.78 16.49 -15.29
CA PRO A 27 4.01 16.98 -14.66
C PRO A 27 3.78 17.60 -13.28
N GLN A 28 2.67 18.31 -13.10
CA GLN A 28 2.31 18.90 -11.82
C GLN A 28 1.95 17.85 -10.78
N GLU A 29 1.13 16.86 -11.12
CA GLU A 29 0.80 15.72 -10.24
C GLU A 29 2.06 14.93 -9.87
N THR A 30 2.98 14.71 -10.83
CA THR A 30 4.25 14.03 -10.62
C THR A 30 5.06 14.70 -9.52
N GLU A 31 5.25 16.02 -9.60
CA GLU A 31 5.97 16.78 -8.57
C GLU A 31 5.30 16.69 -7.19
N GLN A 32 3.99 16.80 -7.17
CA GLN A 32 3.21 16.77 -5.93
C GLN A 32 3.27 15.42 -5.24
N MET A 33 3.01 14.35 -5.99
CA MET A 33 3.06 12.98 -5.48
C MET A 33 4.48 12.61 -5.04
N ALA A 34 5.52 13.04 -5.80
CA ALA A 34 6.90 12.78 -5.44
C ALA A 34 7.30 13.48 -4.14
N ARG A 35 6.86 14.73 -3.91
CA ARG A 35 7.08 15.41 -2.62
C ARG A 35 6.39 14.68 -1.48
N TRP A 36 5.14 14.27 -1.66
CA TRP A 36 4.41 13.52 -0.65
C TRP A 36 5.10 12.20 -0.29
N MET A 37 5.63 11.49 -1.29
CA MET A 37 6.34 10.23 -1.11
C MET A 37 7.81 10.41 -0.67
N GLY A 38 8.31 11.65 -0.53
CA GLY A 38 9.69 11.95 -0.20
C GLY A 38 10.67 11.49 -1.27
N LEU A 39 10.28 11.62 -2.56
CA LEU A 39 11.05 11.19 -3.74
C LEU A 39 11.31 12.35 -4.72
N ALA A 40 11.11 13.61 -4.32
CA ALA A 40 11.32 14.75 -5.21
C ALA A 40 12.74 14.80 -5.79
N ASP A 41 13.75 14.53 -4.98
CA ASP A 41 15.17 14.53 -5.38
C ASP A 41 15.55 13.29 -6.22
N PHE A 42 14.64 12.35 -6.40
CA PHE A 42 14.84 11.11 -7.17
C PHE A 42 14.22 11.17 -8.56
N LEU A 43 13.41 12.18 -8.86
CA LEU A 43 12.61 12.26 -10.09
C LEU A 43 13.47 12.18 -11.37
N ASP A 44 14.65 12.75 -11.35
CA ASP A 44 15.52 12.79 -12.53
C ASP A 44 16.56 11.65 -12.56
N ARG A 45 16.47 10.72 -11.60
CA ARG A 45 17.30 9.50 -11.56
C ARG A 45 16.62 8.38 -12.32
N SER A 46 17.43 7.43 -12.81
CA SER A 46 16.91 6.19 -13.40
C SER A 46 16.04 5.43 -12.39
N VAL A 47 14.92 4.87 -12.89
CA VAL A 47 13.96 4.13 -12.05
C VAL A 47 14.67 3.05 -11.23
N ASN A 48 14.55 3.16 -9.91
CA ASN A 48 15.06 2.22 -8.93
C ASN A 48 16.60 2.05 -8.90
N GLU A 49 17.37 2.88 -9.59
CA GLU A 49 18.82 2.80 -9.60
C GLU A 49 19.43 3.39 -8.33
N GLY A 50 20.01 2.51 -7.49
CA GLY A 50 20.63 2.91 -6.22
C GLY A 50 19.64 3.39 -5.16
N PHE A 51 18.38 2.98 -5.24
CA PHE A 51 17.37 3.27 -4.22
C PHE A 51 17.51 2.29 -3.05
N SER A 52 17.28 2.77 -1.84
CA SER A 52 17.12 1.94 -0.65
C SER A 52 15.81 1.13 -0.72
N GLY A 53 15.65 0.11 0.13
CA GLY A 53 14.43 -0.71 0.16
C GLY A 53 13.14 0.11 0.31
N GLY A 54 13.15 1.09 1.20
CA GLY A 54 12.01 1.98 1.40
C GLY A 54 11.74 2.92 0.21
N GLU A 55 12.80 3.43 -0.43
CA GLU A 55 12.69 4.26 -1.64
C GLU A 55 12.15 3.45 -2.83
N LEU A 56 12.58 2.18 -2.99
CA LEU A 56 12.05 1.27 -4.00
C LEU A 56 10.53 1.09 -3.86
N LYS A 57 10.06 0.80 -2.65
CA LYS A 57 8.64 0.61 -2.37
C LYS A 57 7.83 1.88 -2.61
N ARG A 58 8.37 3.02 -2.20
CA ARG A 58 7.73 4.32 -2.44
C ARG A 58 7.70 4.68 -3.93
N SER A 59 8.76 4.35 -4.68
CA SER A 59 8.83 4.55 -6.14
C SER A 59 7.77 3.73 -6.88
N GLU A 60 7.55 2.47 -6.51
CA GLU A 60 6.49 1.65 -7.11
C GLU A 60 5.10 2.18 -6.77
N LEU A 61 4.84 2.54 -5.51
CA LEU A 61 3.55 3.12 -5.12
C LEU A 61 3.28 4.44 -5.85
N LEU A 62 4.30 5.26 -6.07
CA LEU A 62 4.18 6.50 -6.82
C LEU A 62 3.71 6.25 -8.27
N GLN A 63 4.24 5.21 -8.92
CA GLN A 63 3.79 4.78 -10.24
C GLN A 63 2.34 4.26 -10.21
N LEU A 64 1.97 3.49 -9.19
CA LEU A 64 0.62 2.97 -9.01
C LEU A 64 -0.40 4.08 -8.68
N MET A 65 0.01 5.12 -7.95
CA MET A 65 -0.82 6.31 -7.73
C MET A 65 -1.15 7.02 -9.04
N ALA A 66 -0.17 7.16 -9.93
CA ALA A 66 -0.37 7.74 -11.26
C ALA A 66 -1.27 6.87 -12.14
N GLN A 67 -1.10 5.55 -12.07
CA GLN A 67 -1.85 4.57 -12.86
C GLN A 67 -3.33 4.44 -12.43
N LYS A 68 -3.67 4.75 -11.17
CA LYS A 68 -5.03 4.72 -10.60
C LYS A 68 -5.76 3.38 -10.89
N PRO A 69 -5.20 2.21 -10.52
CA PRO A 69 -5.75 0.91 -10.89
C PRO A 69 -7.07 0.59 -10.15
N ASP A 70 -7.98 -0.14 -10.79
CA ASP A 70 -9.21 -0.64 -10.15
C ASP A 70 -8.96 -1.84 -9.24
N LEU A 71 -7.90 -2.61 -9.49
CA LEU A 71 -7.43 -3.72 -8.66
C LEU A 71 -5.95 -3.49 -8.31
N LEU A 72 -5.65 -3.45 -7.01
CA LEU A 72 -4.31 -3.28 -6.47
C LEU A 72 -3.81 -4.58 -5.83
N LEU A 73 -2.68 -5.08 -6.31
CA LEU A 73 -2.01 -6.26 -5.77
C LEU A 73 -0.68 -5.83 -5.15
N LEU A 74 -0.53 -6.04 -3.84
CA LEU A 74 0.68 -5.66 -3.10
C LEU A 74 1.34 -6.92 -2.53
N ASP A 75 2.56 -7.21 -2.99
CA ASP A 75 3.36 -8.32 -2.49
C ASP A 75 4.41 -7.81 -1.50
N GLU A 76 4.20 -8.09 -0.22
CA GLU A 76 5.04 -7.69 0.90
C GLU A 76 5.43 -6.19 0.88
N PRO A 77 4.48 -5.27 0.87
CA PRO A 77 4.77 -3.84 0.71
C PRO A 77 5.64 -3.25 1.82
N GLU A 78 5.68 -3.89 2.97
CA GLU A 78 6.44 -3.48 4.16
C GLU A 78 7.82 -4.14 4.27
N SER A 79 8.14 -5.12 3.41
CA SER A 79 9.41 -5.86 3.46
C SER A 79 10.59 -4.94 3.11
N GLY A 80 11.59 -4.89 4.02
CA GLY A 80 12.77 -4.04 3.85
C GLY A 80 12.52 -2.53 4.05
N VAL A 81 11.38 -2.18 4.63
CA VAL A 81 10.99 -0.79 4.93
C VAL A 81 11.13 -0.56 6.44
N ASP A 82 11.72 0.56 6.83
CA ASP A 82 11.77 0.97 8.23
C ASP A 82 10.39 1.41 8.77
N VAL A 83 10.25 1.43 10.09
CA VAL A 83 8.96 1.67 10.76
C VAL A 83 8.31 3.00 10.36
N GLU A 84 9.10 4.06 10.14
CA GLU A 84 8.58 5.37 9.75
C GLU A 84 8.04 5.35 8.33
N ASN A 85 8.73 4.68 7.43
CA ASN A 85 8.33 4.55 6.03
C ASN A 85 7.17 3.56 5.82
N ILE A 86 6.96 2.56 6.70
CA ILE A 86 5.77 1.68 6.66
C ILE A 86 4.48 2.51 6.73
N ALA A 87 4.43 3.53 7.58
CA ALA A 87 3.28 4.41 7.68
C ALA A 87 2.99 5.16 6.37
N LEU A 88 4.04 5.61 5.68
CA LEU A 88 3.91 6.29 4.39
C LEU A 88 3.46 5.34 3.29
N VAL A 89 4.06 4.14 3.22
CA VAL A 89 3.67 3.05 2.30
C VAL A 89 2.20 2.68 2.50
N GLY A 90 1.76 2.49 3.75
CA GLY A 90 0.38 2.15 4.06
C GLY A 90 -0.60 3.25 3.68
N ARG A 91 -0.28 4.51 3.98
CA ARG A 91 -1.12 5.65 3.56
C ARG A 91 -1.22 5.78 2.04
N ALA A 92 -0.13 5.55 1.31
CA ALA A 92 -0.14 5.57 -0.14
C ALA A 92 -1.02 4.44 -0.72
N ALA A 93 -0.91 3.22 -0.17
CA ALA A 93 -1.77 2.10 -0.56
C ALA A 93 -3.24 2.39 -0.26
N ASN A 94 -3.54 2.95 0.90
CA ASN A 94 -4.90 3.36 1.26
C ASN A 94 -5.44 4.44 0.32
N TYR A 95 -4.61 5.43 -0.03
CA TYR A 95 -4.97 6.46 -1.01
C TYR A 95 -5.33 5.85 -2.37
N ILE A 96 -4.52 4.89 -2.87
CA ILE A 96 -4.80 4.22 -4.15
C ILE A 96 -6.14 3.48 -4.10
N LEU A 97 -6.42 2.78 -3.00
CA LEU A 97 -7.63 1.96 -2.85
C LEU A 97 -8.90 2.79 -2.68
N HIS A 98 -8.84 3.82 -1.88
CA HIS A 98 -10.03 4.56 -1.46
C HIS A 98 -10.15 5.94 -2.08
N ASN A 99 -9.10 6.41 -2.76
CA ASN A 99 -9.01 7.79 -3.28
C ASN A 99 -9.22 8.83 -2.16
N GLU A 100 -8.86 8.45 -0.93
CA GLU A 100 -8.97 9.34 0.24
C GLU A 100 -7.74 10.23 0.36
N PRO A 101 -7.90 11.55 0.31
CA PRO A 101 -6.93 12.42 0.96
C PRO A 101 -6.95 12.06 2.45
N CYS A 102 -5.78 11.90 3.07
CA CYS A 102 -5.60 11.48 4.46
C CYS A 102 -6.75 11.95 5.38
N GLY A 103 -7.54 11.01 5.89
CA GLY A 103 -8.69 11.30 6.74
C GLY A 103 -8.29 11.98 8.05
N GLY A 104 -8.77 13.19 8.27
CA GLY A 104 -8.64 13.88 9.54
C GLY A 104 -8.72 15.39 9.40
N THR A 105 -9.71 16.01 10.00
CA THR A 105 -9.77 17.45 10.25
C THR A 105 -8.49 17.90 10.98
N GLY A 106 -7.70 18.76 10.34
CA GLY A 106 -6.47 19.32 10.92
C GLY A 106 -5.17 18.74 10.35
N CYS A 107 -5.16 18.16 9.16
CA CYS A 107 -3.96 17.68 8.51
C CYS A 107 -3.18 18.84 7.87
N ASP A 108 -2.11 19.30 8.52
CA ASP A 108 -1.13 20.28 7.98
C ASP A 108 -0.21 19.64 6.90
N LYS A 109 -0.63 18.56 6.25
CA LYS A 109 0.19 17.78 5.33
C LYS A 109 -0.06 18.16 3.87
N PRO A 110 0.93 17.98 2.98
CA PRO A 110 0.88 18.41 1.57
C PRO A 110 -0.27 17.83 0.75
N CYS A 111 -0.89 16.73 1.19
CA CYS A 111 -2.07 16.13 0.53
C CYS A 111 -3.31 17.02 0.64
N CYS A 112 -3.40 17.87 1.67
CA CYS A 112 -4.52 18.81 1.85
C CYS A 112 -4.32 20.12 1.10
N ALA A 113 -3.14 20.35 0.52
CA ALA A 113 -2.85 21.57 -0.27
C ALA A 113 -3.52 21.58 -1.67
N HIS A 114 -4.22 20.51 -2.01
CA HIS A 114 -4.89 20.38 -3.30
C HIS A 114 -6.39 20.42 -3.12
N ASN A 115 -6.99 21.56 -2.83
CA ASN A 115 -8.43 21.87 -3.00
C ASN A 115 -9.36 20.73 -3.54
N LEU A 116 -9.09 19.49 -3.17
CA LEU A 116 -10.02 18.39 -3.28
C LEU A 116 -10.93 18.57 -2.07
N ASP A 117 -12.12 19.09 -2.30
CA ASP A 117 -13.15 19.26 -1.29
C ASP A 117 -13.29 17.97 -0.48
N CYS A 118 -12.75 17.98 0.75
CA CYS A 118 -12.89 16.87 1.69
C CYS A 118 -14.37 16.59 2.02
N ASP A 119 -15.26 17.51 1.69
CA ASP A 119 -16.70 17.46 1.97
C ASP A 119 -17.49 16.64 0.93
N THR A 120 -16.89 16.24 -0.18
CA THR A 120 -17.56 15.45 -1.24
C THR A 120 -17.20 13.96 -1.22
N TYR A 121 -16.50 13.49 -0.19
CA TYR A 121 -16.14 12.09 -0.09
C TYR A 121 -17.36 11.19 0.11
N ASN A 122 -17.63 10.35 -0.88
CA ASN A 122 -18.58 9.26 -0.78
C ASN A 122 -17.83 7.91 -0.71
N PRO A 123 -17.72 7.28 0.48
CA PRO A 123 -17.01 6.02 0.65
C PRO A 123 -17.58 4.87 -0.20
N LEU A 124 -18.80 5.00 -0.67
CA LEU A 124 -19.46 4.02 -1.50
C LEU A 124 -19.14 4.16 -3.01
N SER A 125 -18.43 5.21 -3.43
CA SER A 125 -18.10 5.46 -4.84
C SER A 125 -16.77 4.83 -5.28
N SER A 126 -15.91 4.43 -4.36
CA SER A 126 -14.62 3.78 -4.68
C SER A 126 -14.82 2.28 -4.82
N GLN A 127 -15.07 1.82 -6.05
CA GLN A 127 -15.18 0.39 -6.38
C GLN A 127 -13.81 -0.27 -6.60
N ARG A 128 -12.76 0.21 -5.95
CA ARG A 128 -11.43 -0.39 -6.09
C ARG A 128 -11.26 -1.54 -5.11
N SER A 129 -10.60 -2.58 -5.58
CA SER A 129 -10.30 -3.77 -4.79
C SER A 129 -8.80 -3.89 -4.56
N GLY A 130 -8.41 -4.46 -3.42
CA GLY A 130 -7.00 -4.70 -3.10
C GLY A 130 -6.78 -6.10 -2.55
N LEU A 131 -5.64 -6.68 -2.90
CA LEU A 131 -5.10 -7.87 -2.27
C LEU A 131 -3.70 -7.56 -1.77
N ILE A 132 -3.46 -7.76 -0.48
CA ILE A 132 -2.17 -7.54 0.16
C ILE A 132 -1.65 -8.85 0.69
N ILE A 133 -0.46 -9.25 0.27
CA ILE A 133 0.27 -10.37 0.86
C ILE A 133 1.24 -9.77 1.88
N THR A 134 1.17 -10.26 3.11
CA THR A 134 2.09 -9.87 4.18
C THR A 134 2.36 -11.05 5.11
N HIS A 135 3.56 -11.13 5.64
CA HIS A 135 3.91 -12.12 6.67
C HIS A 135 4.09 -11.49 8.06
N VAL A 136 4.15 -10.15 8.14
CA VAL A 136 4.33 -9.40 9.39
C VAL A 136 3.04 -8.69 9.83
N GLY A 137 2.27 -8.20 8.86
CA GLY A 137 0.97 -7.56 9.08
C GLY A 137 1.03 -6.13 9.62
N HIS A 138 2.19 -5.47 9.65
CA HIS A 138 2.28 -4.08 10.12
C HIS A 138 1.50 -3.11 9.24
N ILE A 139 1.38 -3.40 7.96
CA ILE A 139 0.64 -2.60 6.98
C ILE A 139 -0.85 -2.47 7.35
N LEU A 140 -1.43 -3.46 8.03
CA LEU A 140 -2.85 -3.47 8.44
C LEU A 140 -3.24 -2.35 9.40
N LYS A 141 -2.26 -1.69 10.04
CA LYS A 141 -2.50 -0.49 10.85
C LYS A 141 -2.89 0.73 10.00
N TYR A 142 -2.56 0.71 8.72
CA TYR A 142 -2.71 1.86 7.81
C TYR A 142 -3.66 1.59 6.67
N VAL A 143 -3.88 0.30 6.33
CA VAL A 143 -4.77 -0.12 5.26
C VAL A 143 -5.82 -1.05 5.88
N PRO A 144 -7.04 -0.56 6.12
CA PRO A 144 -8.13 -1.41 6.60
C PRO A 144 -8.45 -2.47 5.55
N ALA A 145 -8.48 -3.72 5.98
CA ALA A 145 -8.87 -4.84 5.14
C ALA A 145 -10.17 -5.46 5.66
N SER A 146 -11.04 -5.87 4.75
CA SER A 146 -12.35 -6.45 5.11
C SER A 146 -12.24 -7.92 5.51
N HIS A 147 -11.27 -8.65 4.94
CA HIS A 147 -11.09 -10.08 5.16
C HIS A 147 -9.60 -10.44 5.19
N ALA A 148 -9.27 -11.46 5.98
CA ALA A 148 -7.95 -12.07 5.96
C ALA A 148 -8.04 -13.57 5.68
N HIS A 149 -7.04 -14.06 4.95
CA HIS A 149 -6.89 -15.47 4.65
C HIS A 149 -5.49 -15.91 5.04
N ILE A 150 -5.35 -17.12 5.57
CA ILE A 150 -4.05 -17.72 5.87
C ILE A 150 -3.70 -18.71 4.78
N LEU A 151 -2.58 -18.50 4.11
CA LEU A 151 -1.98 -19.49 3.23
C LEU A 151 -0.98 -20.32 4.05
N TYR A 152 -1.28 -21.60 4.25
CA TYR A 152 -0.43 -22.51 5.00
C TYR A 152 -0.27 -23.83 4.25
N GLN A 153 0.96 -24.26 4.03
CA GLN A 153 1.30 -25.49 3.29
C GLN A 153 0.56 -25.62 1.93
N GLY A 154 0.51 -24.53 1.17
CA GLY A 154 -0.14 -24.47 -0.15
C GLY A 154 -1.66 -24.45 -0.14
N THR A 155 -2.29 -24.37 1.04
CA THR A 155 -3.75 -24.36 1.19
C THR A 155 -4.22 -23.04 1.81
N LEU A 156 -5.27 -22.43 1.27
CA LEU A 156 -5.97 -21.33 1.88
C LEU A 156 -6.80 -21.85 3.04
N SER A 157 -6.38 -21.49 4.24
CA SER A 157 -7.01 -21.89 5.49
C SER A 157 -7.49 -20.65 6.22
N CYS A 158 -8.53 -20.78 7.04
CA CYS A 158 -9.13 -19.67 7.76
C CYS A 158 -9.60 -18.56 6.80
N THR A 159 -10.83 -18.68 6.33
CA THR A 159 -11.52 -17.65 5.56
C THR A 159 -12.47 -16.93 6.49
N SER A 160 -12.38 -15.60 6.61
CA SER A 160 -13.40 -14.74 7.23
C SER A 160 -13.20 -14.23 8.66
N GLY A 161 -12.00 -14.08 9.13
CA GLY A 161 -11.79 -13.34 10.38
C GLY A 161 -11.53 -11.85 10.11
N ASP A 162 -11.77 -11.03 11.14
CA ASP A 162 -11.18 -9.70 11.17
C ASP A 162 -9.66 -9.84 10.99
N PRO A 163 -9.03 -9.09 10.08
CA PRO A 163 -7.60 -9.21 9.81
C PRO A 163 -6.71 -9.05 11.05
N LEU A 164 -7.10 -8.19 11.99
CA LEU A 164 -6.36 -7.97 13.23
C LEU A 164 -6.50 -9.14 14.19
N ASP A 165 -7.67 -9.78 14.23
CA ASP A 165 -7.89 -10.99 15.02
C ASP A 165 -7.07 -12.17 14.47
N VAL A 166 -7.03 -12.32 13.15
CA VAL A 166 -6.18 -13.33 12.48
C VAL A 166 -4.72 -13.10 12.80
N LEU A 167 -4.24 -11.85 12.68
CA LEU A 167 -2.85 -11.49 13.02
C LEU A 167 -2.55 -11.76 14.51
N SER A 168 -3.45 -11.41 15.42
CA SER A 168 -3.32 -11.68 16.86
C SER A 168 -3.28 -13.17 17.14
N CYS A 169 -4.10 -13.98 16.46
CA CYS A 169 -4.09 -15.42 16.58
C CYS A 169 -2.73 -16.01 16.16
N ILE A 170 -2.25 -15.62 14.98
CA ILE A 170 -0.93 -16.09 14.47
C ILE A 170 0.19 -15.70 15.43
N SER A 171 0.19 -14.47 15.93
CA SER A 171 1.22 -13.97 16.84
C SER A 171 1.24 -14.72 18.17
N LYS A 172 0.08 -15.15 18.68
CA LYS A 172 -0.05 -15.85 19.97
C LYS A 172 0.18 -17.36 19.87
N THR A 173 -0.27 -17.98 18.79
CA THR A 173 -0.35 -19.45 18.71
C THR A 173 0.51 -20.06 17.61
N GLY A 174 1.00 -19.24 16.68
CA GLY A 174 1.67 -19.67 15.44
C GLY A 174 0.68 -20.10 14.36
N TYR A 175 1.18 -20.22 13.13
CA TYR A 175 0.37 -20.54 11.95
C TYR A 175 -0.38 -21.86 12.09
N GLU A 176 0.32 -22.93 12.46
CA GLU A 176 -0.24 -24.30 12.55
C GLU A 176 -1.44 -24.38 13.50
N LYS A 177 -1.31 -23.82 14.70
CA LYS A 177 -2.39 -23.85 15.69
C LYS A 177 -3.54 -22.93 15.30
N CYS A 178 -3.24 -21.79 14.71
CA CYS A 178 -4.25 -20.86 14.22
C CYS A 178 -5.11 -21.52 13.13
N VAL A 179 -4.49 -22.21 12.18
CA VAL A 179 -5.18 -22.93 11.10
C VAL A 179 -6.01 -24.11 11.63
N ASN A 180 -5.47 -24.91 12.57
CA ASN A 180 -6.09 -26.13 13.07
C ASN A 180 -7.19 -25.91 14.11
N GLY A 181 -7.55 -24.69 14.46
CA GLY A 181 -8.69 -24.45 15.36
C GLY A 181 -8.65 -23.19 16.22
N GLY A 182 -7.58 -22.41 16.13
CA GLY A 182 -7.43 -21.19 16.94
C GLY A 182 -8.38 -20.07 16.54
N CYS A 183 -8.63 -19.88 15.23
CA CYS A 183 -9.48 -18.81 14.72
C CYS A 183 -10.99 -19.07 14.83
N ARG A 184 -11.42 -20.32 14.96
CA ARG A 184 -12.87 -20.66 15.03
C ARG A 184 -13.53 -20.36 16.37
N ARG A 185 -12.77 -20.05 17.43
CA ARG A 185 -13.31 -19.87 18.79
C ARG A 185 -13.59 -18.42 19.19
N GLY A 186 -13.27 -17.45 18.36
CA GLY A 186 -13.51 -16.01 18.60
C GLY A 186 -14.79 -15.44 17.97
N MET A 187 -15.53 -16.25 17.22
CA MET A 187 -16.81 -15.81 16.62
C MET A 187 -17.97 -16.24 17.52
N LYS A 188 -18.23 -15.46 18.56
CA LYS A 188 -19.53 -15.37 19.24
C LYS A 188 -19.86 -13.91 19.46
#